data_3dc029959edaf8588dd7ab019a7ff227
#
_entry.id   3dc029959edaf8588dd7ab019a7ff227
#
_cell.length_a   1.000
_cell.length_b   1.000
_cell.length_c   1.000
_cell.angle_alpha   90.00
_cell.angle_beta   90.00
_cell.angle_gamma   90.00
#
_symmetry.space_group_name_H-M   'P 1'
#
loop_
_entity.id
_entity.type
_entity.pdbx_description
1 polymer ?
#
loop_
_entity_poly.entity_id
_entity_poly.type
_entity_poly.pdbx_seq_one_letter_code
_entity_poly.pdbx_strand_id
1 'polypeptide(L)'
;MDYIDKKLLLFLGRENFLKIKDYPKFYKKVWLTLLKIPEGEVRTYKWVAQKIGCPKAARAVGKALKENPLPVIIPCHRVIKSSGEIGGYSLGVRKKIALLKKEGVKIKI
;
A
#
# COMPACT_ATOMS: atom_id res chain seq x y z
N MET A 1 -16.20 -12.96 -10.54
CA MET A 1 -15.06 -12.19 -10.01
C MET A 1 -15.17 -10.75 -10.49
N ASP A 2 -15.15 -9.79 -9.60
CA ASP A 2 -15.26 -8.38 -9.96
C ASP A 2 -13.94 -7.81 -10.54
N TYR A 3 -13.99 -6.54 -10.97
CA TYR A 3 -12.83 -5.87 -11.58
C TYR A 3 -11.60 -5.84 -10.64
N ILE A 4 -11.85 -5.53 -9.36
CA ILE A 4 -10.78 -5.41 -8.36
C ILE A 4 -10.08 -6.75 -8.17
N ASP A 5 -10.85 -7.82 -7.99
CA ASP A 5 -10.31 -9.17 -7.81
C ASP A 5 -9.55 -9.64 -9.04
N LYS A 6 -10.07 -9.37 -10.24
CA LYS A 6 -9.37 -9.70 -11.48
C LYS A 6 -8.01 -9.00 -11.56
N LYS A 7 -7.96 -7.71 -11.23
CA LYS A 7 -6.72 -6.94 -11.27
C LYS A 7 -5.72 -7.41 -10.21
N LEU A 8 -6.21 -7.69 -8.99
CA LEU A 8 -5.35 -8.22 -7.92
C LEU A 8 -4.75 -9.57 -8.32
N LEU A 9 -5.55 -10.44 -8.92
CA LEU A 9 -5.08 -11.73 -9.40
C LEU A 9 -3.96 -11.55 -10.43
N LEU A 10 -4.11 -10.61 -11.36
CA LEU A 10 -3.10 -10.32 -12.38
C LEU A 10 -1.79 -9.80 -11.78
N PHE A 11 -1.88 -8.90 -10.79
CA PHE A 11 -0.70 -8.34 -10.14
C PHE A 11 0.02 -9.34 -9.24
N LEU A 12 -0.74 -10.13 -8.48
CA LEU A 12 -0.20 -10.95 -7.40
C LEU A 12 0.05 -12.41 -7.77
N GLY A 13 -0.64 -12.90 -8.80
CA GLY A 13 -0.69 -14.32 -9.09
C GLY A 13 -1.67 -15.05 -8.17
N ARG A 14 -2.01 -16.28 -8.56
CA ARG A 14 -3.05 -17.07 -7.89
C ARG A 14 -2.78 -17.31 -6.41
N GLU A 15 -1.58 -17.73 -6.08
CA GLU A 15 -1.22 -18.12 -4.71
C GLU A 15 -1.37 -16.95 -3.73
N ASN A 16 -0.82 -15.80 -4.09
CA ASN A 16 -0.93 -14.60 -3.26
C ASN A 16 -2.35 -14.05 -3.22
N PHE A 17 -3.06 -14.10 -4.35
CA PHE A 17 -4.46 -13.66 -4.39
C PHE A 17 -5.33 -14.46 -3.44
N LEU A 18 -5.13 -15.77 -3.35
CA LEU A 18 -5.90 -16.62 -2.43
C LEU A 18 -5.74 -16.18 -0.96
N LYS A 19 -4.63 -15.56 -0.61
CA LYS A 19 -4.38 -15.06 0.75
C LYS A 19 -5.17 -13.81 1.09
N ILE A 20 -5.67 -13.08 0.09
CA ILE A 20 -6.34 -11.79 0.31
C ILE A 20 -7.78 -11.75 -0.21
N LYS A 21 -8.24 -12.74 -0.93
CA LYS A 21 -9.53 -12.71 -1.64
C LYS A 21 -10.73 -12.44 -0.74
N ASP A 22 -10.68 -12.86 0.52
CA ASP A 22 -11.79 -12.74 1.46
C ASP A 22 -11.73 -11.49 2.35
N TYR A 23 -10.72 -10.64 2.15
CA TYR A 23 -10.66 -9.36 2.85
C TYR A 23 -11.73 -8.39 2.35
N PRO A 24 -12.14 -7.42 3.18
CA PRO A 24 -13.14 -6.43 2.77
C PRO A 24 -12.74 -5.72 1.47
N LYS A 25 -13.73 -5.39 0.67
CA LYS A 25 -13.51 -4.74 -0.63
C LYS A 25 -12.72 -3.45 -0.52
N PHE A 26 -12.96 -2.66 0.54
CA PHE A 26 -12.22 -1.43 0.78
C PHE A 26 -10.71 -1.70 0.88
N TYR A 27 -10.31 -2.72 1.64
CA TYR A 27 -8.91 -3.10 1.78
C TYR A 27 -8.30 -3.51 0.44
N LYS A 28 -9.04 -4.32 -0.31
CA LYS A 28 -8.57 -4.78 -1.63
C LYS A 28 -8.42 -3.62 -2.61
N LYS A 29 -9.28 -2.61 -2.56
CA LYS A 29 -9.13 -1.38 -3.35
C LYS A 29 -7.85 -0.63 -2.99
N VAL A 30 -7.59 -0.47 -1.70
CA VAL A 30 -6.38 0.19 -1.21
C VAL A 30 -5.15 -0.56 -1.74
N TRP A 31 -5.09 -1.87 -1.53
CA TRP A 31 -3.95 -2.67 -1.94
C TRP A 31 -3.72 -2.67 -3.45
N LEU A 32 -4.78 -2.70 -4.24
CA LEU A 32 -4.66 -2.57 -5.69
C LEU A 32 -4.03 -1.23 -6.08
N THR A 33 -4.41 -0.15 -5.40
CA THR A 33 -3.84 1.17 -5.63
C THR A 33 -2.35 1.20 -5.30
N LEU A 34 -1.95 0.56 -4.19
CA LEU A 34 -0.54 0.46 -3.80
C LEU A 34 0.29 -0.27 -4.85
N LEU A 35 -0.25 -1.33 -5.43
CA LEU A 35 0.43 -2.12 -6.47
C LEU A 35 0.76 -1.31 -7.72
N LYS A 36 0.09 -0.18 -7.90
CA LYS A 36 0.33 0.73 -9.03
C LYS A 36 1.41 1.77 -8.74
N ILE A 37 1.90 1.87 -7.51
CA ILE A 37 2.98 2.80 -7.16
C ILE A 37 4.31 2.18 -7.60
N PRO A 38 5.04 2.83 -8.52
CA PRO A 38 6.30 2.27 -9.01
C PRO A 38 7.38 2.22 -7.93
N GLU A 39 8.30 1.27 -8.06
CA GLU A 39 9.50 1.25 -7.25
C GLU A 39 10.28 2.57 -7.43
N GLY A 40 10.76 3.13 -6.35
CA GLY A 40 11.47 4.40 -6.38
C GLY A 40 10.57 5.63 -6.20
N GLU A 41 9.27 5.43 -6.11
CA GLU A 41 8.31 6.51 -5.89
C GLU A 41 7.53 6.28 -4.60
N VAL A 42 7.05 7.36 -4.02
CA VAL A 42 6.19 7.33 -2.84
C VAL A 42 4.92 8.12 -3.10
N ARG A 43 3.87 7.80 -2.35
CA ARG A 43 2.60 8.54 -2.36
C ARG A 43 2.16 8.75 -0.92
N THR A 44 1.25 9.70 -0.71
CA THR A 44 0.73 9.98 0.63
C THR A 44 -0.53 9.16 0.92
N TYR A 45 -0.87 9.01 2.21
CA TYR A 45 -2.15 8.42 2.61
C TYR A 45 -3.32 9.15 1.95
N LYS A 46 -3.24 10.49 1.90
CA LYS A 46 -4.25 11.33 1.27
C LYS A 46 -4.39 11.02 -0.23
N TRP A 47 -3.27 10.86 -0.93
CA TRP A 47 -3.28 10.50 -2.35
C TRP A 47 -3.98 9.17 -2.58
N VAL A 48 -3.70 8.16 -1.76
CA VAL A 48 -4.34 6.84 -1.86
C VAL A 48 -5.85 6.98 -1.64
N ALA A 49 -6.26 7.71 -0.59
CA ALA A 49 -7.67 7.95 -0.30
C ALA A 49 -8.39 8.62 -1.47
N GLN A 50 -7.77 9.60 -2.09
CA GLN A 50 -8.33 10.28 -3.27
C GLN A 50 -8.47 9.33 -4.46
N LYS A 51 -7.47 8.49 -4.69
CA LYS A 51 -7.47 7.55 -5.82
C LYS A 51 -8.58 6.50 -5.72
N ILE A 52 -8.92 6.05 -4.52
CA ILE A 52 -10.00 5.09 -4.33
C ILE A 52 -11.39 5.76 -4.23
N GLY A 53 -11.44 7.08 -4.44
CA GLY A 53 -12.70 7.83 -4.42
C GLY A 53 -13.24 8.15 -3.03
N CYS A 54 -12.40 8.05 -2.00
CA CYS A 54 -12.78 8.29 -0.60
C CYS A 54 -11.82 9.30 0.04
N PRO A 55 -11.83 10.58 -0.39
CA PRO A 55 -10.80 11.54 0.01
C PRO A 55 -10.71 11.81 1.50
N LYS A 56 -11.75 11.49 2.27
CA LYS A 56 -11.76 11.65 3.72
C LYS A 56 -11.35 10.37 4.47
N ALA A 57 -10.96 9.33 3.77
CA ALA A 57 -10.69 8.01 4.34
C ALA A 57 -9.21 7.74 4.65
N ALA A 58 -8.39 8.76 4.85
CA ALA A 58 -6.95 8.57 5.09
C ALA A 58 -6.66 7.65 6.29
N ARG A 59 -7.44 7.74 7.37
CA ARG A 59 -7.30 6.85 8.53
C ARG A 59 -7.61 5.40 8.18
N ALA A 60 -8.68 5.18 7.43
CA ALA A 60 -9.07 3.84 7.00
C ALA A 60 -8.03 3.25 6.04
N VAL A 61 -7.43 4.08 5.19
CA VAL A 61 -6.29 3.69 4.35
C VAL A 61 -5.13 3.22 5.24
N GLY A 62 -4.78 4.01 6.25
CA GLY A 62 -3.72 3.64 7.20
C GLY A 62 -3.97 2.29 7.87
N LYS A 63 -5.21 2.01 8.24
CA LYS A 63 -5.60 0.72 8.81
C LYS A 63 -5.42 -0.41 7.80
N ALA A 64 -5.82 -0.21 6.56
CA ALA A 64 -5.65 -1.21 5.50
C ALA A 64 -4.17 -1.51 5.24
N LEU A 65 -3.30 -0.49 5.30
CA LEU A 65 -1.86 -0.68 5.16
C LEU A 65 -1.31 -1.50 6.32
N LYS A 66 -1.75 -1.18 7.54
CA LYS A 66 -1.32 -1.90 8.75
C LYS A 66 -1.70 -3.37 8.71
N GLU A 67 -2.85 -3.69 8.16
CA GLU A 67 -3.38 -5.06 8.10
C GLU A 67 -2.97 -5.82 6.82
N ASN A 68 -2.11 -5.25 6.00
CA ASN A 68 -1.59 -5.90 4.80
C ASN A 68 -0.90 -7.22 5.15
N PRO A 69 -1.41 -8.37 4.68
CA PRO A 69 -0.83 -9.68 4.97
C PRO A 69 0.34 -10.06 4.07
N LEU A 70 0.63 -9.26 3.06
CA LEU A 70 1.69 -9.51 2.07
C LEU A 70 2.65 -8.31 1.99
N PRO A 71 3.32 -7.94 3.10
CA PRO A 71 4.24 -6.80 3.07
C PRO A 71 5.34 -6.99 2.03
N VAL A 72 5.78 -5.90 1.44
CA VAL A 72 6.73 -5.82 0.33
C VAL A 72 6.09 -6.20 -1.01
N ILE A 73 5.39 -7.32 -1.09
CA ILE A 73 4.67 -7.73 -2.31
C ILE A 73 3.58 -6.70 -2.62
N ILE A 74 2.75 -6.37 -1.62
CA ILE A 74 1.86 -5.21 -1.67
C ILE A 74 2.64 -4.07 -1.00
N PRO A 75 3.11 -3.08 -1.76
CA PRO A 75 4.16 -2.16 -1.30
C PRO A 75 3.65 -1.05 -0.39
N CYS A 76 3.12 -1.40 0.78
CA CYS A 76 2.64 -0.42 1.74
C CYS A 76 3.77 0.48 2.29
N HIS A 77 5.03 0.08 2.15
CA HIS A 77 6.17 0.91 2.52
C HIS A 77 6.32 2.15 1.63
N ARG A 78 5.66 2.19 0.46
CA ARG A 78 5.70 3.34 -0.46
C ARG A 78 4.67 4.42 -0.14
N VAL A 79 4.00 4.32 1.01
CA VAL A 79 3.03 5.33 1.46
C VAL A 79 3.58 6.05 2.67
N ILE A 80 3.61 7.38 2.60
CA ILE A 80 4.13 8.26 3.64
C ILE A 80 3.10 9.29 4.05
N LYS A 81 3.38 10.05 5.11
CA LYS A 81 2.48 11.14 5.55
C LYS A 81 2.53 12.32 4.59
N SER A 82 1.43 13.08 4.53
CA SER A 82 1.36 14.31 3.71
C SER A 82 2.38 15.36 4.13
N SER A 83 2.83 15.33 5.38
CA SER A 83 3.90 16.21 5.88
C SER A 83 5.29 15.87 5.31
N GLY A 84 5.42 14.73 4.63
CA GLY A 84 6.70 14.20 4.17
C GLY A 84 7.37 13.29 5.18
N GLU A 85 6.82 13.16 6.39
CA GLU A 85 7.32 12.21 7.38
C GLU A 85 7.08 10.78 6.93
N ILE A 86 7.98 9.88 7.37
CA ILE A 86 7.99 8.49 6.91
C ILE A 86 6.71 7.71 7.25
N GLY A 87 6.08 8.01 8.39
CA GLY A 87 4.91 7.27 8.86
C GLY A 87 5.27 5.90 9.43
N GLY A 88 4.25 5.18 9.88
CA GLY A 88 4.42 3.85 10.46
C GLY A 88 4.56 2.75 9.41
N TYR A 89 4.95 1.56 9.87
CA TYR A 89 5.04 0.37 9.02
C TYR A 89 4.86 -0.87 9.88
N SER A 90 4.12 -1.87 9.38
CA SER A 90 3.82 -3.10 10.13
C SER A 90 5.07 -3.90 10.50
N LEU A 91 6.10 -3.85 9.67
CA LEU A 91 7.38 -4.52 9.93
C LEU A 91 8.41 -3.61 10.61
N GLY A 92 8.00 -2.44 11.06
CA GLY A 92 8.85 -1.48 11.74
C GLY A 92 9.40 -0.40 10.82
N VAL A 93 9.57 0.80 11.37
CA VAL A 93 10.03 1.99 10.63
C VAL A 93 11.43 1.80 10.03
N ARG A 94 12.32 1.13 10.75
CA ARG A 94 13.68 0.85 10.24
C ARG A 94 13.63 0.06 8.93
N LYS A 95 12.76 -0.95 8.86
CA LYS A 95 12.62 -1.76 7.66
C LYS A 95 12.01 -0.94 6.52
N LYS A 96 11.05 -0.08 6.82
CA LYS A 96 10.47 0.84 5.84
C LYS A 96 11.54 1.74 5.21
N ILE A 97 12.37 2.35 6.06
CA ILE A 97 13.48 3.20 5.61
C ILE A 97 14.46 2.41 4.73
N ALA A 98 14.84 1.20 5.17
CA ALA A 98 15.75 0.34 4.41
C ALA A 98 15.20 -0.02 3.04
N LEU A 99 13.92 -0.38 2.96
CA LEU A 99 13.26 -0.71 1.69
C LEU A 99 13.22 0.49 0.75
N LEU A 100 12.85 1.67 1.25
CA LEU A 100 12.78 2.88 0.43
C LEU A 100 14.17 3.30 -0.07
N LYS A 101 15.19 3.23 0.78
CA LYS A 101 16.57 3.51 0.37
C LYS A 101 17.05 2.57 -0.71
N LYS A 102 16.74 1.28 -0.57
CA LYS A 102 17.08 0.26 -1.56
C LYS A 102 16.41 0.56 -2.90
N GLU A 103 15.23 1.14 -2.88
CA GLU A 103 14.50 1.54 -4.09
C GLU A 103 14.96 2.88 -4.67
N GLY A 104 15.90 3.54 -4.03
CA GLY A 104 16.45 4.81 -4.50
C GLY A 104 15.70 6.04 -4.04
N VAL A 105 14.77 5.89 -3.08
CA VAL A 105 14.02 7.03 -2.54
C VAL A 105 14.89 7.80 -1.55
N LYS A 106 14.96 9.12 -1.72
CA LYS A 106 15.63 10.01 -0.76
C LYS A 106 14.67 10.28 0.40
N ILE A 107 15.11 9.95 1.61
CA ILE A 107 14.30 10.10 2.81
C ILE A 107 14.87 11.21 3.67
N LYS A 108 13.99 12.10 4.11
CA LYS A 108 14.32 13.04 5.19
C LYS A 108 14.20 12.30 6.51
N ILE A 109 15.31 12.20 7.20
CA ILE A 109 15.35 11.62 8.53
C ILE A 109 15.47 12.74 9.55
#